data_8eff46aa8ef3c3e5778840127345d866
#
_entry.id   8eff46aa8ef3c3e5778840127345d866
#
_cell.length_a   1.000
_cell.length_b   1.000
_cell.length_c   1.000
_cell.angle_alpha   90.00
_cell.angle_beta   90.00
_cell.angle_gamma   90.00
#
_symmetry.space_group_name_H-M   'P 1'
#
loop_
_entity.id
_entity.type
_entity.pdbx_description
1 polymer ?
#
loop_
_entity_poly.entity_id
_entity_poly.type
_entity_poly.pdbx_seq_one_letter_code
_entity_poly.pdbx_strand_id
1 'polypeptide(L)'
;DRYAVYSSGAQTDPTGPASGSARVIRGGSWYASGTVLRSAYRFNNTPSYRNSNIGFRVGFKQVQPDRASPELVLSGGAVVTHVAGQAWAEPGVAAHDVRDGNLSGRVSIAGLVDVNTTGLYVLTYTVFDSAGNLATAYRKVNVLAGQASTHTADLNASVQLEMLWVDPGTFTMGSPTSEPGRGTNETEHNVTLTKGFYLGKYEVTQAQYEAVITGNTDGLSATPSTRYNGNPDRPVETVSWEDAQIFLTRLNAQQSANIPAGWSYVLPTEAEWEYACRAGTTTAYSWGDTIATSNANYSSSGLSQTS
;
A
#
# COMPACT_ATOMS: atom_id res chain seq x y z
N ASP A 1 14.36 -9.91 42.26
CA ASP A 1 13.07 -9.31 41.91
C ASP A 1 13.22 -7.81 41.70
N ARG A 2 12.37 -7.23 40.86
CA ARG A 2 12.21 -5.77 40.78
C ARG A 2 11.47 -5.24 42.00
N TYR A 3 11.75 -4.01 42.40
CA TYR A 3 11.10 -3.39 43.55
C TYR A 3 9.77 -2.78 43.17
N ALA A 4 8.70 -3.16 43.87
CA ALA A 4 7.38 -2.53 43.83
C ALA A 4 6.65 -2.77 45.18
N VAL A 5 5.50 -2.12 45.32
CA VAL A 5 4.58 -2.39 46.43
C VAL A 5 4.11 -3.84 46.32
N TYR A 6 3.92 -4.51 47.48
CA TYR A 6 3.34 -5.84 47.49
C TYR A 6 1.91 -5.83 46.92
N SER A 7 1.58 -6.84 46.14
CA SER A 7 0.19 -7.10 45.79
C SER A 7 -0.61 -7.53 47.03
N SER A 8 -1.83 -7.02 47.12
CA SER A 8 -2.76 -7.42 48.19
C SER A 8 -3.40 -8.80 47.82
N GLY A 9 -3.13 -9.81 48.57
CA GLY A 9 -3.72 -11.14 48.39
C GLY A 9 -2.69 -12.24 48.38
N ALA A 10 -3.17 -13.50 48.45
CA ALA A 10 -2.33 -14.68 48.41
C ALA A 10 -1.60 -14.79 47.08
N GLN A 11 -0.32 -15.11 47.12
CA GLN A 11 0.54 -15.29 45.94
C GLN A 11 1.14 -16.71 45.98
N THR A 12 1.15 -17.37 44.83
CA THR A 12 1.83 -18.65 44.63
C THR A 12 3.03 -18.42 43.74
N ASP A 13 4.24 -18.82 44.19
CA ASP A 13 5.50 -18.70 43.48
C ASP A 13 5.76 -17.32 42.85
N PRO A 14 5.65 -16.21 43.60
CA PRO A 14 5.77 -14.87 43.04
C PRO A 14 7.18 -14.60 42.50
N THR A 15 7.27 -14.14 41.28
CA THR A 15 8.52 -13.76 40.60
C THR A 15 8.81 -12.26 40.68
N GLY A 16 7.94 -11.50 41.34
CA GLY A 16 7.97 -10.05 41.42
C GLY A 16 7.45 -9.37 40.14
N PRO A 17 7.41 -8.04 40.11
CA PRO A 17 6.87 -7.30 38.98
C PRO A 17 7.73 -7.43 37.72
N ALA A 18 7.10 -7.50 36.56
CA ALA A 18 7.76 -7.65 35.26
C ALA A 18 8.58 -6.42 34.86
N SER A 19 8.24 -5.23 35.37
CA SER A 19 8.91 -3.97 35.08
C SER A 19 9.33 -3.22 36.34
N GLY A 20 10.26 -2.26 36.21
CA GLY A 20 10.78 -1.41 37.30
C GLY A 20 12.28 -1.18 37.17
N SER A 21 12.76 -0.02 37.61
CA SER A 21 14.16 0.40 37.50
C SER A 21 15.04 -0.05 38.64
N ALA A 22 14.46 -0.46 39.77
CA ALA A 22 15.24 -0.85 40.95
C ALA A 22 15.07 -2.35 41.30
N ARG A 23 16.06 -2.90 41.97
CA ARG A 23 16.07 -4.27 42.50
C ARG A 23 15.90 -4.27 44.02
N VAL A 24 15.23 -5.30 44.53
CA VAL A 24 15.05 -5.50 45.98
C VAL A 24 16.35 -5.88 46.64
N ILE A 25 16.64 -5.23 47.76
CA ILE A 25 17.72 -5.56 48.68
C ILE A 25 17.10 -5.99 50.02
N ARG A 26 17.63 -7.04 50.62
CA ARG A 26 17.17 -7.64 51.90
C ARG A 26 18.32 -7.92 52.84
N GLY A 27 17.99 -8.13 54.13
CA GLY A 27 18.89 -8.66 55.14
C GLY A 27 19.70 -7.61 55.89
N GLY A 28 19.51 -6.31 55.57
CA GLY A 28 20.28 -5.24 56.20
C GLY A 28 21.77 -5.27 55.89
N SER A 29 22.61 -4.61 56.71
CA SER A 29 24.07 -4.57 56.55
C SER A 29 24.76 -4.28 57.87
N TRP A 30 26.07 -4.55 57.97
CA TRP A 30 26.89 -4.26 59.12
C TRP A 30 26.97 -2.75 59.45
N TYR A 31 26.64 -1.87 58.53
CA TYR A 31 26.64 -0.43 58.70
C TYR A 31 25.27 0.12 59.20
N ALA A 32 24.22 -0.68 59.16
CA ALA A 32 22.87 -0.23 59.39
C ALA A 32 22.40 -0.50 60.85
N SER A 33 21.42 0.25 61.32
CA SER A 33 20.78 0.03 62.62
C SER A 33 20.06 -1.33 62.67
N GLY A 34 19.92 -1.88 63.88
CA GLY A 34 19.21 -3.19 64.05
C GLY A 34 17.78 -3.20 63.55
N THR A 35 17.14 -2.06 63.35
CA THR A 35 15.79 -1.96 62.81
C THR A 35 15.67 -2.42 61.37
N VAL A 36 16.74 -2.35 60.57
CA VAL A 36 16.77 -2.78 59.16
C VAL A 36 17.16 -4.25 59.00
N LEU A 37 17.55 -4.94 60.10
CA LEU A 37 17.83 -6.38 60.10
C LEU A 37 16.62 -7.26 60.16
N ARG A 38 15.40 -6.69 60.32
CA ARG A 38 14.15 -7.43 60.35
C ARG A 38 13.93 -8.20 59.04
N SER A 39 13.42 -9.43 59.14
CA SER A 39 13.14 -10.27 57.98
C SER A 39 12.19 -9.61 56.95
N ALA A 40 11.29 -8.75 57.38
CA ALA A 40 10.35 -8.05 56.50
C ALA A 40 10.95 -6.77 55.88
N TYR A 41 12.11 -6.29 56.36
CA TYR A 41 12.68 -5.03 55.83
C TYR A 41 13.09 -5.17 54.38
N ARG A 42 12.71 -4.18 53.58
CA ARG A 42 13.03 -4.09 52.15
C ARG A 42 13.68 -2.75 51.84
N PHE A 43 14.72 -2.80 51.06
CA PHE A 43 15.35 -1.65 50.46
C PHE A 43 15.48 -1.88 48.95
N ASN A 44 15.85 -0.89 48.19
CA ASN A 44 16.03 -1.03 46.76
C ASN A 44 17.17 -0.15 46.27
N ASN A 45 17.74 -0.54 45.12
CA ASN A 45 18.69 0.27 44.39
C ASN A 45 18.69 -0.09 42.89
N THR A 46 19.32 0.74 42.08
CA THR A 46 19.50 0.43 40.65
C THR A 46 20.35 -0.83 40.50
N PRO A 47 20.16 -1.62 39.42
CA PRO A 47 20.91 -2.84 39.19
C PRO A 47 22.42 -2.66 39.11
N SER A 48 22.88 -1.50 38.70
CA SER A 48 24.31 -1.14 38.57
C SER A 48 24.95 -0.61 39.84
N TYR A 49 24.17 -0.35 40.91
CA TYR A 49 24.67 0.21 42.15
C TYR A 49 25.60 -0.77 42.88
N ARG A 50 26.79 -0.31 43.26
CA ARG A 50 27.80 -1.08 43.99
C ARG A 50 28.19 -0.31 45.25
N ASN A 51 28.27 -1.04 46.36
CA ASN A 51 28.73 -0.47 47.64
C ASN A 51 29.36 -1.57 48.49
N SER A 52 30.26 -1.18 49.42
CA SER A 52 30.95 -2.07 50.33
C SER A 52 30.05 -2.81 51.33
N ASN A 53 28.80 -2.35 51.48
CA ASN A 53 27.79 -2.93 52.36
C ASN A 53 26.73 -3.77 51.61
N ILE A 54 26.94 -4.05 50.32
CA ILE A 54 26.07 -4.91 49.51
C ILE A 54 26.81 -6.16 49.11
N GLY A 55 26.21 -7.29 49.38
CA GLY A 55 26.64 -8.62 48.93
C GLY A 55 25.47 -9.42 48.37
N PHE A 56 25.68 -10.70 48.16
CA PHE A 56 24.61 -11.58 47.66
C PHE A 56 24.73 -12.96 48.30
N ARG A 57 23.59 -13.68 48.30
CA ARG A 57 23.54 -15.11 48.65
C ARG A 57 23.07 -15.92 47.47
N VAL A 58 23.68 -17.08 47.25
CA VAL A 58 23.29 -18.01 46.19
C VAL A 58 22.17 -18.88 46.69
N GLY A 59 21.10 -19.00 45.90
CA GLY A 59 20.04 -20.00 46.11
C GLY A 59 20.25 -21.16 45.12
N PHE A 60 20.02 -22.39 45.59
CA PHE A 60 20.00 -23.59 44.73
C PHE A 60 18.56 -24.13 44.75
N LYS A 61 17.89 -24.11 43.61
CA LYS A 61 16.51 -24.59 43.44
C LYS A 61 16.37 -25.36 42.14
N GLN A 62 15.40 -26.25 42.10
CA GLN A 62 15.04 -26.91 40.86
C GLN A 62 14.47 -25.86 39.87
N VAL A 63 15.10 -25.75 38.70
CA VAL A 63 14.58 -24.94 37.60
C VAL A 63 13.70 -25.86 36.76
N GLN A 64 12.43 -25.52 36.61
CA GLN A 64 11.56 -26.25 35.69
C GLN A 64 12.08 -26.06 34.25
N PRO A 65 12.18 -27.15 33.47
CA PRO A 65 12.57 -27.03 32.06
C PRO A 65 11.60 -26.11 31.31
N ASP A 66 12.14 -25.34 30.40
CA ASP A 66 11.30 -24.59 29.48
C ASP A 66 10.63 -25.53 28.48
N ARG A 67 9.33 -25.45 28.36
CA ARG A 67 8.52 -26.22 27.41
C ARG A 67 7.60 -25.33 26.59
N ALA A 68 7.66 -24.03 26.79
CA ALA A 68 6.90 -23.07 26.03
C ALA A 68 7.60 -22.80 24.69
N SER A 69 6.89 -22.91 23.59
CA SER A 69 7.41 -22.49 22.28
C SER A 69 7.36 -20.97 22.14
N PRO A 70 8.27 -20.37 21.41
CA PRO A 70 8.19 -18.95 21.04
C PRO A 70 6.89 -18.60 20.32
N GLU A 71 6.46 -17.36 20.42
CA GLU A 71 5.37 -16.79 19.63
C GLU A 71 5.95 -16.14 18.35
N LEU A 72 5.35 -16.42 17.19
CA LEU A 72 5.67 -15.82 15.89
C LEU A 72 4.51 -14.92 15.42
N VAL A 73 4.80 -13.66 15.12
CA VAL A 73 3.84 -12.69 14.61
C VAL A 73 4.29 -12.20 13.23
N LEU A 74 3.51 -12.49 12.19
CA LEU A 74 3.80 -12.06 10.81
C LEU A 74 3.29 -10.64 10.56
N SER A 75 4.17 -9.70 10.29
CA SER A 75 3.79 -8.35 9.84
C SER A 75 3.10 -8.44 8.48
N GLY A 76 2.03 -7.66 8.25
CA GLY A 76 1.25 -7.72 7.02
C GLY A 76 0.34 -8.94 6.86
N GLY A 77 0.29 -9.85 7.89
CA GLY A 77 -0.61 -11.00 7.92
C GLY A 77 -0.04 -12.27 7.28
N ALA A 78 -0.81 -13.36 7.41
CA ALA A 78 -0.44 -14.69 6.92
C ALA A 78 -0.78 -14.92 5.43
N VAL A 79 -1.55 -14.05 4.81
CA VAL A 79 -1.88 -14.08 3.38
C VAL A 79 -1.65 -12.68 2.81
N VAL A 80 -0.83 -12.60 1.79
CA VAL A 80 -0.54 -11.34 1.08
C VAL A 80 -0.70 -11.54 -0.42
N THR A 81 -1.08 -10.47 -1.11
CA THR A 81 -1.17 -10.44 -2.57
C THR A 81 0.02 -9.66 -3.12
N HIS A 82 0.61 -10.15 -4.20
CA HIS A 82 1.71 -9.52 -4.93
C HIS A 82 1.39 -9.45 -6.42
N VAL A 83 1.85 -8.42 -7.11
CA VAL A 83 1.66 -8.28 -8.56
C VAL A 83 2.92 -8.77 -9.28
N ALA A 84 2.74 -9.64 -10.26
CA ALA A 84 3.86 -10.17 -11.05
C ALA A 84 4.65 -9.06 -11.75
N GLY A 85 5.97 -9.20 -11.76
CA GLY A 85 6.90 -8.21 -12.32
C GLY A 85 7.30 -7.08 -11.38
N GLN A 86 6.67 -6.96 -10.21
CA GLN A 86 7.08 -6.00 -9.18
C GLN A 86 8.13 -6.61 -8.24
N ALA A 87 8.95 -5.76 -7.61
CA ALA A 87 9.93 -6.23 -6.62
C ALA A 87 9.20 -6.73 -5.36
N TRP A 88 9.55 -7.92 -4.87
CA TRP A 88 9.04 -8.45 -3.61
C TRP A 88 9.82 -7.88 -2.43
N ALA A 89 9.07 -7.36 -1.47
CA ALA A 89 9.61 -7.00 -0.16
C ALA A 89 8.87 -7.81 0.90
N GLU A 90 9.60 -8.60 1.68
CA GLU A 90 9.03 -9.34 2.80
C GLU A 90 8.57 -8.36 3.90
N PRO A 91 7.28 -8.38 4.31
CA PRO A 91 6.75 -7.45 5.31
C PRO A 91 7.35 -7.60 6.71
N GLY A 92 8.03 -8.73 6.95
CA GLY A 92 8.73 -8.99 8.20
C GLY A 92 7.98 -9.92 9.16
N VAL A 93 8.69 -10.30 10.22
CA VAL A 93 8.23 -11.20 11.28
C VAL A 93 8.84 -10.80 12.62
N ALA A 94 8.06 -10.89 13.68
CA ALA A 94 8.55 -10.77 15.06
C ALA A 94 8.44 -12.12 15.76
N ALA A 95 9.41 -12.40 16.65
CA ALA A 95 9.40 -13.57 17.50
C ALA A 95 9.74 -13.20 18.94
N HIS A 96 8.99 -13.74 19.89
CA HIS A 96 9.20 -13.50 21.32
C HIS A 96 8.95 -14.78 22.12
N ASP A 97 9.80 -14.99 23.09
CA ASP A 97 9.63 -16.05 24.10
C ASP A 97 9.57 -15.46 25.50
N VAL A 98 8.83 -16.11 26.38
CA VAL A 98 8.62 -15.63 27.78
C VAL A 98 9.92 -15.62 28.58
N ARG A 99 10.82 -16.57 28.34
CA ARG A 99 12.11 -16.70 29.04
C ARG A 99 13.26 -16.07 28.30
N ASP A 100 13.33 -16.28 27.00
CA ASP A 100 14.44 -15.83 26.15
C ASP A 100 14.25 -14.39 25.61
N GLY A 101 13.01 -13.86 25.70
CA GLY A 101 12.70 -12.51 25.25
C GLY A 101 12.58 -12.41 23.73
N ASN A 102 13.16 -11.37 23.13
CA ASN A 102 13.05 -11.11 21.69
C ASN A 102 13.97 -12.07 20.90
N LEU A 103 13.36 -12.86 20.02
CA LEU A 103 14.00 -13.84 19.14
C LEU A 103 13.88 -13.48 17.65
N SER A 104 13.37 -12.29 17.30
CA SER A 104 13.13 -11.88 15.90
C SER A 104 14.35 -12.03 15.01
N GLY A 105 15.55 -11.74 15.53
CA GLY A 105 16.82 -11.91 14.80
C GLY A 105 17.26 -13.37 14.58
N ARG A 106 16.56 -14.34 15.16
CA ARG A 106 16.84 -15.78 15.03
C ARG A 106 15.86 -16.50 14.12
N VAL A 107 14.86 -15.80 13.56
CA VAL A 107 13.88 -16.42 12.68
C VAL A 107 14.55 -16.81 11.36
N SER A 108 14.41 -18.07 10.98
CA SER A 108 14.78 -18.56 9.66
C SER A 108 13.56 -18.52 8.75
N ILE A 109 13.75 -18.07 7.51
CA ILE A 109 12.73 -18.02 6.49
C ILE A 109 13.13 -18.98 5.37
N ALA A 110 12.26 -19.93 5.03
CA ALA A 110 12.45 -20.86 3.94
C ALA A 110 11.31 -20.70 2.91
N GLY A 111 11.61 -20.99 1.65
CA GLY A 111 10.72 -20.79 0.50
C GLY A 111 11.22 -19.64 -0.37
N LEU A 112 10.66 -19.57 -1.57
CA LEU A 112 10.97 -18.52 -2.55
C LEU A 112 9.67 -18.04 -3.18
N VAL A 113 9.54 -16.74 -3.37
CA VAL A 113 8.48 -16.12 -4.17
C VAL A 113 9.06 -15.81 -5.54
N ASP A 114 8.58 -16.53 -6.58
CA ASP A 114 8.88 -16.14 -7.95
C ASP A 114 7.96 -15.00 -8.36
N VAL A 115 8.52 -13.80 -8.38
CA VAL A 115 7.79 -12.56 -8.68
C VAL A 115 7.35 -12.45 -10.13
N ASN A 116 7.86 -13.27 -11.04
CA ASN A 116 7.53 -13.20 -12.46
C ASN A 116 6.48 -14.24 -12.88
N THR A 117 6.19 -15.20 -12.03
CA THR A 117 5.26 -16.28 -12.32
C THR A 117 4.05 -16.21 -11.39
N THR A 118 2.87 -16.11 -11.98
CA THR A 118 1.60 -16.14 -11.22
C THR A 118 1.42 -17.45 -10.49
N GLY A 119 0.95 -17.41 -9.27
CA GLY A 119 0.76 -18.61 -8.46
C GLY A 119 0.71 -18.35 -6.97
N LEU A 120 0.54 -19.42 -6.21
CA LEU A 120 0.54 -19.39 -4.76
C LEU A 120 1.89 -19.90 -4.24
N TYR A 121 2.63 -19.03 -3.57
CA TYR A 121 3.91 -19.33 -2.93
C TYR A 121 3.73 -19.40 -1.42
N VAL A 122 4.54 -20.22 -0.76
CA VAL A 122 4.51 -20.37 0.71
C VAL A 122 5.89 -20.12 1.26
N LEU A 123 5.98 -19.16 2.17
CA LEU A 123 7.15 -18.91 3.00
C LEU A 123 6.91 -19.57 4.37
N THR A 124 7.91 -20.29 4.87
CA THR A 124 7.91 -20.95 6.17
C THR A 124 8.87 -20.22 7.11
N TYR A 125 8.37 -19.78 8.24
CA TYR A 125 9.14 -19.11 9.29
C TYR A 125 9.33 -20.08 10.45
N THR A 126 10.56 -20.23 10.91
CA THR A 126 10.90 -21.10 12.04
C THR A 126 11.80 -20.37 13.02
N VAL A 127 11.60 -20.61 14.31
CA VAL A 127 12.48 -20.13 15.37
C VAL A 127 12.52 -21.13 16.50
N PHE A 128 13.70 -21.29 17.11
CA PHE A 128 13.91 -22.06 18.32
C PHE A 128 14.27 -21.12 19.47
N ASP A 129 13.76 -21.43 20.64
CA ASP A 129 14.29 -20.85 21.89
C ASP A 129 15.59 -21.54 22.34
N SER A 130 16.16 -21.12 23.46
CA SER A 130 17.39 -21.72 24.02
C SER A 130 17.16 -23.12 24.60
N ALA A 131 15.92 -23.51 24.89
CA ALA A 131 15.55 -24.84 25.36
C ALA A 131 15.28 -25.82 24.21
N GLY A 132 15.24 -25.35 22.97
CA GLY A 132 14.99 -26.16 21.78
C GLY A 132 13.52 -26.29 21.40
N ASN A 133 12.60 -25.51 22.00
CA ASN A 133 11.21 -25.51 21.59
C ASN A 133 11.06 -24.74 20.28
N LEU A 134 10.34 -25.32 19.33
CA LEU A 134 10.15 -24.81 17.98
C LEU A 134 8.81 -24.06 17.86
N ALA A 135 8.85 -22.89 17.21
CA ALA A 135 7.67 -22.26 16.63
C ALA A 135 7.78 -22.23 15.10
N THR A 136 6.65 -22.39 14.43
CA THR A 136 6.53 -22.34 12.96
C THR A 136 5.33 -21.53 12.55
N ALA A 137 5.50 -20.66 11.55
CA ALA A 137 4.41 -19.92 10.92
C ALA A 137 4.56 -19.98 9.39
N TYR A 138 3.45 -19.73 8.67
CA TYR A 138 3.42 -19.78 7.20
C TYR A 138 2.82 -18.50 6.65
N ARG A 139 3.44 -17.94 5.62
CA ARG A 139 2.87 -16.87 4.80
C ARG A 139 2.56 -17.39 3.41
N LYS A 140 1.33 -17.21 2.97
CA LYS A 140 0.90 -17.47 1.60
C LYS A 140 1.02 -16.18 0.80
N VAL A 141 1.78 -16.21 -0.28
CA VAL A 141 1.94 -15.09 -1.20
C VAL A 141 1.24 -15.46 -2.50
N ASN A 142 0.15 -14.78 -2.81
CA ASN A 142 -0.58 -14.97 -4.04
C ASN A 142 -0.06 -13.99 -5.09
N VAL A 143 0.77 -14.47 -6.01
CA VAL A 143 1.30 -13.66 -7.12
C VAL A 143 0.27 -13.68 -8.26
N LEU A 144 -0.34 -12.52 -8.47
CA LEU A 144 -1.33 -12.28 -9.53
C LEU A 144 -0.65 -11.73 -10.78
N ALA A 145 -1.27 -11.97 -11.94
CA ALA A 145 -0.82 -11.33 -13.17
C ALA A 145 -0.80 -9.82 -13.00
N GLY A 146 0.30 -9.18 -13.39
CA GLY A 146 0.37 -7.74 -13.52
C GLY A 146 -0.62 -7.26 -14.56
N GLN A 147 -1.24 -6.11 -14.31
CA GLN A 147 -2.02 -5.46 -15.34
C GLN A 147 -1.07 -4.97 -16.44
N ALA A 148 -1.37 -5.26 -17.70
CA ALA A 148 -0.57 -4.71 -18.80
C ALA A 148 -0.55 -3.18 -18.74
N SER A 149 0.58 -2.56 -19.00
CA SER A 149 0.71 -1.09 -18.99
C SER A 149 -0.09 -0.41 -20.10
N THR A 150 -0.41 -1.17 -21.14
CA THR A 150 -1.19 -0.71 -22.29
C THR A 150 -2.29 -1.71 -22.64
N HIS A 151 -3.40 -1.19 -23.15
CA HIS A 151 -4.46 -1.95 -23.79
C HIS A 151 -4.71 -1.34 -25.16
N THR A 152 -4.78 -2.18 -26.20
CA THR A 152 -5.03 -1.72 -27.55
C THR A 152 -6.27 -2.44 -28.10
N ALA A 153 -7.21 -1.65 -28.59
CA ALA A 153 -8.36 -2.16 -29.32
C ALA A 153 -8.18 -1.95 -30.83
N ASP A 154 -8.21 -3.01 -31.60
CA ASP A 154 -8.20 -2.95 -33.06
C ASP A 154 -9.61 -2.60 -33.55
N LEU A 155 -9.81 -1.39 -34.05
CA LEU A 155 -11.11 -0.90 -34.54
C LEU A 155 -11.36 -1.33 -35.98
N ASN A 156 -10.28 -1.45 -36.77
CA ASN A 156 -10.23 -2.08 -38.11
C ASN A 156 -8.78 -2.45 -38.44
N ALA A 157 -8.52 -2.82 -39.68
CA ALA A 157 -7.18 -3.26 -40.12
C ALA A 157 -6.05 -2.22 -39.95
N SER A 158 -6.37 -0.93 -39.83
CA SER A 158 -5.40 0.17 -39.79
C SER A 158 -5.61 1.18 -38.66
N VAL A 159 -6.70 1.06 -37.91
CA VAL A 159 -7.06 2.03 -36.84
C VAL A 159 -7.12 1.30 -35.50
N GLN A 160 -6.37 1.79 -34.56
CA GLN A 160 -6.31 1.27 -33.20
C GLN A 160 -6.64 2.34 -32.17
N LEU A 161 -7.19 1.91 -31.02
CA LEU A 161 -7.38 2.75 -29.85
C LEU A 161 -6.39 2.26 -28.77
N GLU A 162 -5.36 3.05 -28.51
CA GLU A 162 -4.36 2.77 -27.48
C GLU A 162 -4.80 3.41 -26.16
N MET A 163 -4.74 2.64 -25.08
CA MET A 163 -5.09 3.08 -23.73
C MET A 163 -3.94 2.73 -22.78
N LEU A 164 -3.71 3.59 -21.80
CA LEU A 164 -2.66 3.44 -20.79
C LEU A 164 -3.27 3.05 -19.46
N TRP A 165 -2.61 2.14 -18.75
CA TRP A 165 -3.01 1.73 -17.40
C TRP A 165 -2.77 2.84 -16.39
N VAL A 166 -3.76 3.10 -15.56
CA VAL A 166 -3.72 4.01 -14.42
C VAL A 166 -3.91 3.19 -13.15
N ASP A 167 -2.91 3.18 -12.29
CA ASP A 167 -2.94 2.46 -11.01
C ASP A 167 -3.99 3.05 -10.05
N PRO A 168 -4.59 2.22 -9.17
CA PRO A 168 -5.41 2.74 -8.08
C PRO A 168 -4.56 3.60 -7.13
N GLY A 169 -5.19 4.59 -6.50
CA GLY A 169 -4.47 5.48 -5.59
C GLY A 169 -5.35 6.54 -4.95
N THR A 170 -4.73 7.37 -4.13
CA THR A 170 -5.39 8.52 -3.47
C THR A 170 -4.71 9.80 -3.90
N PHE A 171 -5.51 10.82 -4.19
CA PHE A 171 -5.02 12.15 -4.56
C PHE A 171 -5.92 13.26 -4.00
N THR A 172 -5.44 14.48 -4.03
CA THR A 172 -6.24 15.66 -3.74
C THR A 172 -6.83 16.17 -5.05
N MET A 173 -8.15 16.06 -5.20
CA MET A 173 -8.94 16.57 -6.32
C MET A 173 -9.30 18.04 -6.06
N GLY A 174 -9.32 18.86 -7.09
CA GLY A 174 -9.59 20.29 -7.01
C GLY A 174 -8.33 21.14 -6.98
N SER A 175 -8.43 22.41 -6.64
CA SER A 175 -7.33 23.36 -6.67
C SER A 175 -7.22 24.16 -5.35
N PRO A 176 -5.98 24.48 -4.91
CA PRO A 176 -5.76 25.30 -3.72
C PRO A 176 -6.29 26.74 -3.92
N THR A 177 -6.69 27.39 -2.84
CA THR A 177 -7.25 28.74 -2.91
C THR A 177 -6.28 29.79 -3.46
N SER A 178 -5.00 29.49 -3.51
CA SER A 178 -3.93 30.32 -4.06
C SER A 178 -3.72 30.16 -5.57
N GLU A 179 -4.39 29.19 -6.20
CA GLU A 179 -4.18 28.91 -7.64
C GLU A 179 -4.80 30.02 -8.51
N PRO A 180 -4.02 30.63 -9.41
CA PRO A 180 -4.52 31.65 -10.31
C PRO A 180 -5.60 31.12 -11.27
N GLY A 181 -6.73 31.80 -11.35
CA GLY A 181 -7.83 31.42 -12.24
C GLY A 181 -8.78 30.36 -11.69
N ARG A 182 -8.58 29.92 -10.45
CA ARG A 182 -9.42 28.95 -9.76
C ARG A 182 -10.91 29.35 -9.76
N GLY A 183 -11.78 28.40 -10.06
CA GLY A 183 -13.22 28.51 -9.86
C GLY A 183 -13.65 28.28 -8.41
N THR A 184 -14.83 28.78 -8.05
CA THR A 184 -15.38 28.60 -6.67
C THR A 184 -15.82 27.17 -6.38
N ASN A 185 -15.99 26.35 -7.39
CA ASN A 185 -16.45 24.96 -7.34
C ASN A 185 -15.29 23.93 -7.36
N GLU A 186 -14.05 24.39 -7.30
CA GLU A 186 -12.84 23.51 -7.32
C GLU A 186 -12.26 23.30 -5.91
N THR A 187 -13.13 23.08 -4.91
CA THR A 187 -12.68 22.88 -3.52
C THR A 187 -11.88 21.58 -3.37
N GLU A 188 -10.68 21.70 -2.83
CA GLU A 188 -9.82 20.55 -2.57
C GLU A 188 -10.44 19.53 -1.63
N HIS A 189 -10.38 18.26 -2.01
CA HIS A 189 -10.79 17.13 -1.18
C HIS A 189 -10.04 15.86 -1.58
N ASN A 190 -9.85 14.94 -0.64
CA ASN A 190 -9.19 13.67 -0.92
C ASN A 190 -10.14 12.68 -1.61
N VAL A 191 -9.68 12.10 -2.71
CA VAL A 191 -10.37 11.04 -3.44
C VAL A 191 -9.48 9.79 -3.47
N THR A 192 -10.07 8.62 -3.21
CA THR A 192 -9.40 7.32 -3.33
C THR A 192 -10.05 6.51 -4.44
N LEU A 193 -9.30 6.22 -5.48
CA LEU A 193 -9.66 5.28 -6.53
C LEU A 193 -9.18 3.89 -6.09
N THR A 194 -10.11 3.01 -5.77
CA THR A 194 -9.79 1.66 -5.23
C THR A 194 -9.48 0.63 -6.30
N LYS A 195 -9.72 0.97 -7.57
CA LYS A 195 -9.46 0.12 -8.73
C LYS A 195 -8.70 0.91 -9.78
N GLY A 196 -7.74 0.27 -10.43
CA GLY A 196 -7.10 0.84 -11.61
C GLY A 196 -8.00 0.70 -12.85
N PHE A 197 -7.69 1.47 -13.87
CA PHE A 197 -8.44 1.53 -15.12
C PHE A 197 -7.51 1.86 -16.28
N TYR A 198 -7.99 1.66 -17.51
CA TYR A 198 -7.32 2.17 -18.68
C TYR A 198 -7.93 3.48 -19.14
N LEU A 199 -7.09 4.47 -19.45
CA LEU A 199 -7.51 5.72 -20.06
C LEU A 199 -6.94 5.82 -21.47
N GLY A 200 -7.73 6.33 -22.43
CA GLY A 200 -7.23 6.62 -23.77
C GLY A 200 -5.99 7.49 -23.71
N LYS A 201 -4.94 7.10 -24.45
CA LYS A 201 -3.67 7.84 -24.52
C LYS A 201 -3.87 9.24 -25.11
N TYR A 202 -4.81 9.35 -26.02
CA TYR A 202 -5.23 10.58 -26.68
C TYR A 202 -6.75 10.71 -26.66
N GLU A 203 -7.27 11.88 -26.96
CA GLU A 203 -8.67 12.03 -27.31
C GLU A 203 -9.00 11.11 -28.49
N VAL A 204 -10.28 10.68 -28.59
CA VAL A 204 -10.74 9.87 -29.72
C VAL A 204 -10.53 10.64 -31.02
N THR A 205 -9.76 10.05 -31.93
CA THR A 205 -9.46 10.68 -33.23
C THR A 205 -10.61 10.54 -34.22
N GLN A 206 -10.60 11.35 -35.28
CA GLN A 206 -11.58 11.30 -36.36
C GLN A 206 -11.63 9.89 -36.99
N ALA A 207 -10.45 9.30 -37.24
CA ALA A 207 -10.38 7.93 -37.78
C ALA A 207 -10.95 6.87 -36.83
N GLN A 208 -10.70 7.01 -35.51
CA GLN A 208 -11.25 6.09 -34.52
C GLN A 208 -12.78 6.20 -34.43
N TYR A 209 -13.29 7.45 -34.42
CA TYR A 209 -14.74 7.68 -34.39
C TYR A 209 -15.41 7.11 -35.65
N GLU A 210 -14.86 7.40 -36.83
CA GLU A 210 -15.35 6.88 -38.10
C GLU A 210 -15.36 5.35 -38.14
N ALA A 211 -14.29 4.70 -37.66
CA ALA A 211 -14.18 3.24 -37.65
C ALA A 211 -15.26 2.56 -36.80
N VAL A 212 -15.76 3.20 -35.75
CA VAL A 212 -16.78 2.66 -34.86
C VAL A 212 -18.20 3.04 -35.33
N ILE A 213 -18.37 4.27 -35.83
CA ILE A 213 -19.70 4.82 -36.16
C ILE A 213 -20.15 4.44 -37.59
N THR A 214 -19.22 4.13 -38.51
CA THR A 214 -19.57 3.73 -39.87
C THR A 214 -20.59 2.57 -39.85
N GLY A 215 -21.63 2.69 -40.67
CA GLY A 215 -22.74 1.72 -40.72
C GLY A 215 -23.68 1.72 -39.51
N ASN A 216 -23.67 2.81 -38.71
CA ASN A 216 -24.65 2.97 -37.64
C ASN A 216 -26.09 3.13 -38.16
N THR A 217 -27.04 2.79 -37.31
CA THR A 217 -28.49 3.02 -37.53
C THR A 217 -29.06 4.09 -36.60
N ASP A 218 -28.18 4.75 -35.83
CA ASP A 218 -28.54 5.72 -34.80
C ASP A 218 -28.67 7.15 -35.34
N GLY A 219 -28.43 7.31 -36.64
CA GLY A 219 -28.54 8.61 -37.31
C GLY A 219 -27.32 9.52 -37.15
N LEU A 220 -26.23 9.01 -36.60
CA LEU A 220 -24.99 9.79 -36.44
C LEU A 220 -24.18 9.87 -37.75
N SER A 221 -23.57 11.04 -37.97
CA SER A 221 -22.53 11.19 -38.98
C SER A 221 -21.28 10.43 -38.53
N ALA A 222 -20.71 9.58 -39.36
CA ALA A 222 -19.42 8.95 -39.08
C ALA A 222 -18.26 9.97 -39.16
N THR A 223 -18.45 11.09 -39.82
CA THR A 223 -17.48 12.19 -39.98
C THR A 223 -18.10 13.53 -39.53
N PRO A 224 -18.36 13.70 -38.22
CA PRO A 224 -19.06 14.88 -37.68
C PRO A 224 -18.19 16.13 -37.66
N SER A 225 -16.87 15.99 -37.68
CA SER A 225 -15.93 17.11 -37.57
C SER A 225 -16.07 18.07 -38.73
N THR A 226 -16.33 19.34 -38.44
CA THR A 226 -16.58 20.38 -39.44
C THR A 226 -15.51 21.42 -39.53
N ARG A 227 -14.90 21.78 -38.42
CA ARG A 227 -13.93 22.87 -38.36
C ARG A 227 -12.50 22.44 -38.71
N TYR A 228 -12.14 21.22 -38.28
CA TYR A 228 -10.78 20.68 -38.45
C TYR A 228 -10.80 19.29 -39.12
N ASN A 229 -11.70 19.12 -40.07
CA ASN A 229 -11.83 17.89 -40.85
C ASN A 229 -10.61 17.65 -41.77
N GLY A 230 -10.53 16.44 -42.31
CA GLY A 230 -9.51 16.06 -43.31
C GLY A 230 -8.16 15.64 -42.76
N ASN A 231 -7.99 15.54 -41.45
CA ASN A 231 -6.84 14.86 -40.84
C ASN A 231 -7.34 13.79 -39.87
N PRO A 232 -7.19 12.51 -40.18
CA PRO A 232 -7.73 11.38 -39.41
C PRO A 232 -7.16 11.29 -37.99
N ASP A 233 -5.97 11.82 -37.75
CA ASP A 233 -5.28 11.75 -36.45
C ASP A 233 -5.68 12.89 -35.49
N ARG A 234 -6.47 13.87 -35.95
CA ARG A 234 -6.98 14.91 -35.05
C ARG A 234 -8.12 14.39 -34.20
N PRO A 235 -8.32 14.96 -33.01
CA PRO A 235 -9.49 14.67 -32.19
C PRO A 235 -10.78 14.88 -32.99
N VAL A 236 -11.76 13.99 -32.77
CA VAL A 236 -13.11 14.21 -33.27
C VAL A 236 -13.75 15.38 -32.54
N GLU A 237 -14.44 16.26 -33.26
CA GLU A 237 -15.18 17.38 -32.69
C GLU A 237 -16.59 17.46 -33.28
N THR A 238 -17.44 18.32 -32.73
CA THR A 238 -18.86 18.42 -33.08
C THR A 238 -19.63 17.13 -32.73
N VAL A 239 -19.32 16.57 -31.59
CA VAL A 239 -20.00 15.41 -30.96
C VAL A 239 -20.54 15.82 -29.61
N SER A 240 -21.73 15.33 -29.29
CA SER A 240 -22.37 15.50 -27.99
C SER A 240 -21.96 14.40 -27.02
N TRP A 241 -22.36 14.54 -25.74
CA TRP A 241 -22.19 13.47 -24.75
C TRP A 241 -23.02 12.23 -25.15
N GLU A 242 -24.23 12.43 -25.69
CA GLU A 242 -25.11 11.36 -26.19
C GLU A 242 -24.44 10.63 -27.35
N ASP A 243 -23.79 11.33 -28.28
CA ASP A 243 -23.06 10.71 -29.40
C ASP A 243 -21.89 9.86 -28.88
N ALA A 244 -21.20 10.34 -27.81
CA ALA A 244 -20.15 9.56 -27.15
C ALA A 244 -20.69 8.29 -26.49
N GLN A 245 -21.91 8.31 -25.90
CA GLN A 245 -22.54 7.10 -25.34
C GLN A 245 -22.89 6.08 -26.45
N ILE A 246 -23.35 6.55 -27.61
CA ILE A 246 -23.61 5.68 -28.76
C ILE A 246 -22.29 5.09 -29.28
N PHE A 247 -21.24 5.90 -29.40
CA PHE A 247 -19.90 5.42 -29.75
C PHE A 247 -19.42 4.31 -28.81
N LEU A 248 -19.52 4.50 -27.50
CA LEU A 248 -19.13 3.51 -26.51
C LEU A 248 -19.96 2.23 -26.57
N THR A 249 -21.25 2.34 -26.79
CA THR A 249 -22.14 1.17 -26.97
C THR A 249 -21.70 0.33 -28.17
N ARG A 250 -21.40 0.98 -29.28
CA ARG A 250 -20.93 0.32 -30.50
C ARG A 250 -19.52 -0.27 -30.34
N LEU A 251 -18.60 0.47 -29.69
CA LEU A 251 -17.26 0.01 -29.40
C LEU A 251 -17.30 -1.27 -28.54
N ASN A 252 -18.10 -1.29 -27.47
CA ASN A 252 -18.29 -2.45 -26.62
C ASN A 252 -18.84 -3.65 -27.41
N ALA A 253 -19.80 -3.43 -28.28
CA ALA A 253 -20.34 -4.48 -29.14
C ALA A 253 -19.29 -5.01 -30.12
N GLN A 254 -18.55 -4.12 -30.79
CA GLN A 254 -17.49 -4.47 -31.74
C GLN A 254 -16.36 -5.26 -31.09
N GLN A 255 -15.98 -4.90 -29.87
CA GLN A 255 -14.88 -5.50 -29.13
C GLN A 255 -15.33 -6.63 -28.18
N SER A 256 -16.57 -7.05 -28.19
CA SER A 256 -17.17 -7.97 -27.19
C SER A 256 -16.40 -9.28 -27.01
N ALA A 257 -15.77 -9.80 -28.06
CA ALA A 257 -14.94 -11.00 -28.01
C ALA A 257 -13.56 -10.79 -27.34
N ASN A 258 -13.10 -9.53 -27.25
CA ASN A 258 -11.78 -9.14 -26.77
C ASN A 258 -11.82 -8.47 -25.38
N ILE A 259 -13.02 -8.14 -24.88
CA ILE A 259 -13.20 -7.52 -23.57
C ILE A 259 -13.20 -8.59 -22.48
N PRO A 260 -12.30 -8.53 -21.49
CA PRO A 260 -12.33 -9.45 -20.36
C PRO A 260 -13.63 -9.35 -19.56
N ALA A 261 -14.04 -10.42 -18.91
CA ALA A 261 -15.25 -10.42 -18.09
C ALA A 261 -15.19 -9.34 -16.99
N GLY A 262 -16.24 -8.53 -16.91
CA GLY A 262 -16.36 -7.42 -15.95
C GLY A 262 -15.70 -6.12 -16.40
N TRP A 263 -15.19 -6.03 -17.62
CA TRP A 263 -14.67 -4.80 -18.25
C TRP A 263 -15.63 -4.25 -19.28
N SER A 264 -15.55 -2.96 -19.52
CA SER A 264 -16.25 -2.26 -20.61
C SER A 264 -15.57 -0.93 -20.92
N TYR A 265 -15.71 -0.47 -22.15
CA TYR A 265 -15.33 0.90 -22.53
C TYR A 265 -16.41 1.86 -22.02
N VAL A 266 -15.99 2.87 -21.28
CA VAL A 266 -16.86 3.89 -20.66
C VAL A 266 -16.18 5.26 -20.73
N LEU A 267 -16.93 6.34 -20.52
CA LEU A 267 -16.30 7.61 -20.19
C LEU A 267 -15.70 7.51 -18.78
N PRO A 268 -14.50 8.09 -18.54
CA PRO A 268 -13.99 8.21 -17.20
C PRO A 268 -14.91 9.08 -16.35
N THR A 269 -14.95 8.84 -15.06
CA THR A 269 -15.52 9.80 -14.11
C THR A 269 -14.61 11.04 -14.03
N GLU A 270 -15.15 12.14 -13.52
CA GLU A 270 -14.38 13.37 -13.32
C GLU A 270 -13.12 13.13 -12.48
N ALA A 271 -13.26 12.34 -11.41
CA ALA A 271 -12.15 12.01 -10.52
C ALA A 271 -11.08 11.13 -11.20
N GLU A 272 -11.49 10.15 -12.01
CA GLU A 272 -10.55 9.32 -12.79
C GLU A 272 -9.80 10.16 -13.81
N TRP A 273 -10.49 11.07 -14.47
CA TRP A 273 -9.88 11.98 -15.45
C TRP A 273 -8.84 12.89 -14.79
N GLU A 274 -9.20 13.56 -13.68
CA GLU A 274 -8.29 14.47 -12.99
C GLU A 274 -7.09 13.72 -12.40
N TYR A 275 -7.32 12.56 -11.79
CA TYR A 275 -6.25 11.71 -11.26
C TYR A 275 -5.23 11.33 -12.32
N ALA A 276 -5.70 10.85 -13.47
CA ALA A 276 -4.83 10.48 -14.58
C ALA A 276 -4.12 11.70 -15.19
N CYS A 277 -4.82 12.83 -15.36
CA CYS A 277 -4.27 14.08 -15.88
C CYS A 277 -3.14 14.62 -14.99
N ARG A 278 -3.29 14.54 -13.68
CA ARG A 278 -2.26 14.96 -12.72
C ARG A 278 -1.02 14.07 -12.74
N ALA A 279 -1.16 12.79 -13.04
CA ALA A 279 -0.05 11.83 -13.07
C ALA A 279 0.87 11.92 -11.82
N GLY A 280 0.28 12.09 -10.62
CA GLY A 280 0.97 12.21 -9.34
C GLY A 280 1.46 13.62 -8.99
N THR A 281 1.24 14.65 -9.84
CA THR A 281 1.59 16.04 -9.53
C THR A 281 0.49 16.73 -8.70
N THR A 282 0.89 17.80 -7.99
CA THR A 282 -0.01 18.69 -7.24
C THR A 282 -0.05 20.11 -7.81
N THR A 283 0.63 20.33 -8.92
CA THR A 283 0.74 21.62 -9.61
C THR A 283 -0.49 21.89 -10.48
N ALA A 284 -0.70 23.14 -10.88
CA ALA A 284 -1.84 23.56 -11.73
C ALA A 284 -1.91 22.77 -13.06
N TYR A 285 -0.77 22.36 -13.60
CA TYR A 285 -0.67 21.50 -14.79
C TYR A 285 0.23 20.31 -14.46
N SER A 286 0.09 19.20 -15.20
CA SER A 286 0.90 17.99 -15.01
C SER A 286 2.43 18.21 -15.20
N TRP A 287 2.84 19.30 -15.78
CA TRP A 287 4.23 19.71 -15.99
C TRP A 287 4.70 20.87 -15.10
N GLY A 288 3.87 21.42 -14.22
CA GLY A 288 4.22 22.52 -13.31
C GLY A 288 3.12 23.56 -13.16
N ASP A 289 3.45 24.74 -12.62
CA ASP A 289 2.48 25.79 -12.28
C ASP A 289 2.26 26.82 -13.42
N THR A 290 2.97 26.69 -14.52
CA THR A 290 2.88 27.65 -15.63
C THR A 290 2.63 26.93 -16.95
N ILE A 291 1.87 27.57 -17.85
CA ILE A 291 1.62 27.08 -19.20
C ILE A 291 2.44 27.90 -20.21
N ALA A 292 3.01 27.21 -21.18
CA ALA A 292 3.70 27.80 -22.32
C ALA A 292 3.25 27.13 -23.62
N THR A 293 3.52 27.78 -24.77
CA THR A 293 3.16 27.25 -26.09
C THR A 293 3.86 25.93 -26.44
N SER A 294 4.96 25.62 -25.76
CA SER A 294 5.66 24.34 -25.87
C SER A 294 4.94 23.20 -25.11
N ASN A 295 4.04 23.52 -24.17
CA ASN A 295 3.35 22.54 -23.33
C ASN A 295 1.98 22.15 -23.90
N ALA A 296 1.25 23.10 -24.46
CA ALA A 296 -0.09 22.86 -24.98
C ALA A 296 -0.46 23.87 -26.08
N ASN A 297 -1.42 23.45 -26.92
CA ASN A 297 -2.07 24.33 -27.90
C ASN A 297 -3.34 24.92 -27.25
N TYR A 298 -3.36 26.21 -27.01
CA TYR A 298 -4.49 26.92 -26.40
C TYR A 298 -4.75 28.27 -27.10
N SER A 299 -5.89 28.90 -26.88
CA SER A 299 -6.40 30.03 -27.67
C SER A 299 -5.47 31.25 -27.73
N SER A 300 -4.55 31.43 -26.79
CA SER A 300 -3.55 32.51 -26.77
C SER A 300 -2.13 32.03 -27.07
N SER A 301 -1.95 30.78 -27.50
CA SER A 301 -0.63 30.19 -27.72
C SER A 301 0.08 30.75 -28.97
N GLY A 302 -0.67 31.37 -29.88
CA GLY A 302 -0.13 31.78 -31.20
C GLY A 302 0.22 30.60 -32.11
N LEU A 303 0.01 29.36 -31.65
CA LEU A 303 0.19 28.18 -32.49
C LEU A 303 -0.99 28.09 -33.47
N SER A 304 -0.65 27.77 -34.72
CA SER A 304 -1.67 27.49 -35.73
C SER A 304 -2.46 26.26 -35.28
N GLN A 305 -3.81 26.36 -35.29
CA GLN A 305 -4.71 25.22 -35.01
C GLN A 305 -4.63 24.13 -36.09
N THR A 306 -3.54 24.08 -36.85
CA THR A 306 -3.31 23.14 -37.96
C THR A 306 -2.38 21.99 -37.62
N SER A 307 -1.89 21.87 -36.38
CA SER A 307 -1.03 20.74 -35.94
C SER A 307 -1.81 19.71 -35.14
#